data_294e75cf12857db60e073ac6a5f62229
#
_entry.id   294e75cf12857db60e073ac6a5f62229
#
_cell.length_a   1.000
_cell.length_b   1.000
_cell.length_c   1.000
_cell.angle_alpha   90.00
_cell.angle_beta   90.00
_cell.angle_gamma   90.00
#
_symmetry.space_group_name_H-M   'P 1'
#
loop_
_entity.id
_entity.type
_entity.pdbx_description
1 polymer ?
#
loop_
_entity_poly.entity_id
_entity_poly.type
_entity_poly.pdbx_seq_one_letter_code
_entity_poly.pdbx_strand_id
1 'polypeptide(L)'
;IYVGKVKDVVKNINTAFVEYKKGCIGYLSLEDNKHIIFLNKKNTDKVCEGDDIIVQISKAAVKTKFPVLTSNISLTGRNVVINIGKSGIGFSGKIKNVGFKNHIQAELDDILDDFNIKFGIVIRTNAENAKEDEIKNEVNELLSEWKQIKEIAMMRKCYTLLKSEDAPYIKMIKNLYANEADEIITDNEEIYYELKDKFNEKYNIRLYDDTLLPLYKLYSIEKVVEEVCSKKVWLKSGAYLVIEPTEAMTVIDVNTGKCIKGKKLSDTIYNVNIEAAKEIAYQMRLRNVSGIIMVDFINMEEKEYQDKLIEYLKKIV
;
A
#
# COMPACT_ATOMS: atom_id res chain seq x y z
N ILE A 1 2.32 -14.98 -1.54
CA ILE A 1 2.53 -15.80 -2.74
C ILE A 1 2.26 -17.25 -2.38
N TYR A 2 1.57 -17.98 -3.24
CA TYR A 2 1.10 -19.34 -2.98
C TYR A 2 1.32 -20.27 -4.18
N VAL A 3 1.37 -21.56 -3.92
CA VAL A 3 1.12 -22.60 -4.94
C VAL A 3 -0.38 -22.82 -4.99
N GLY A 4 -1.02 -22.38 -6.06
CA GLY A 4 -2.47 -22.50 -6.26
C GLY A 4 -2.80 -23.61 -7.24
N LYS A 5 -3.95 -24.26 -7.07
CA LYS A 5 -4.53 -25.24 -7.99
C LYS A 5 -5.69 -24.64 -8.76
N VAL A 6 -5.65 -24.70 -10.08
CA VAL A 6 -6.77 -24.28 -10.94
C VAL A 6 -7.94 -25.24 -10.75
N LYS A 7 -9.09 -24.72 -10.29
CA LYS A 7 -10.31 -25.51 -10.07
C LYS A 7 -11.25 -25.46 -11.23
N ASP A 8 -11.33 -24.31 -11.90
CA ASP A 8 -12.23 -24.11 -13.04
C ASP A 8 -11.69 -23.02 -13.96
N VAL A 9 -12.00 -23.12 -15.25
CA VAL A 9 -11.65 -22.15 -16.28
C VAL A 9 -12.87 -21.72 -17.06
N VAL A 10 -13.35 -20.53 -16.79
CA VAL A 10 -14.54 -19.95 -17.43
C VAL A 10 -14.14 -19.16 -18.66
N LYS A 11 -14.26 -19.79 -19.83
CA LYS A 11 -13.81 -19.24 -21.11
C LYS A 11 -14.53 -17.95 -21.52
N ASN A 12 -15.83 -17.84 -21.24
CA ASN A 12 -16.66 -16.70 -21.64
C ASN A 12 -16.21 -15.38 -21.02
N ILE A 13 -15.60 -15.41 -19.83
CA ILE A 13 -15.07 -14.24 -19.11
C ILE A 13 -13.55 -14.28 -19.01
N ASN A 14 -12.90 -15.19 -19.75
CA ASN A 14 -11.44 -15.35 -19.77
C ASN A 14 -10.78 -15.38 -18.38
N THR A 15 -11.31 -16.23 -17.51
CA THR A 15 -10.98 -16.27 -16.08
C THR A 15 -10.73 -17.67 -15.59
N ALA A 16 -9.79 -17.84 -14.67
CA ALA A 16 -9.60 -19.05 -13.89
C ALA A 16 -9.95 -18.82 -12.42
N PHE A 17 -10.59 -19.81 -11.81
CA PHE A 17 -10.77 -19.87 -10.36
C PHE A 17 -9.69 -20.76 -9.76
N VAL A 18 -8.88 -20.20 -8.89
CA VAL A 18 -7.70 -20.86 -8.34
C VAL A 18 -7.86 -21.02 -6.83
N GLU A 19 -7.81 -22.25 -6.36
CA GLU A 19 -7.73 -22.54 -4.94
C GLU A 19 -6.28 -22.34 -4.48
N TYR A 20 -6.00 -21.27 -3.73
CA TYR A 20 -4.64 -20.93 -3.26
C TYR A 20 -4.35 -21.41 -1.85
N LYS A 21 -5.39 -21.69 -1.07
CA LYS A 21 -5.37 -22.31 0.25
C LYS A 21 -6.58 -23.23 0.35
N LYS A 22 -6.48 -24.34 1.07
CA LYS A 22 -7.56 -25.31 1.20
C LYS A 22 -8.88 -24.63 1.58
N GLY A 23 -9.89 -24.74 0.70
CA GLY A 23 -11.18 -24.08 0.84
C GLY A 23 -11.23 -22.60 0.46
N CYS A 24 -10.09 -21.99 0.07
CA CYS A 24 -10.02 -20.56 -0.30
C CYS A 24 -9.76 -20.42 -1.79
N ILE A 25 -10.76 -19.94 -2.52
CA ILE A 25 -10.71 -19.74 -3.97
C ILE A 25 -10.53 -18.25 -4.27
N GLY A 26 -9.73 -17.94 -5.28
CA GLY A 26 -9.55 -16.60 -5.79
C GLY A 26 -9.79 -16.50 -7.30
N TYR A 27 -10.05 -15.31 -7.78
CA TYR A 27 -10.30 -14.95 -9.16
C TYR A 27 -8.99 -14.56 -9.86
N LEU A 28 -8.66 -15.19 -10.99
CA LEU A 28 -7.49 -14.90 -11.81
C LEU A 28 -7.94 -14.53 -13.23
N SER A 29 -7.81 -13.24 -13.62
CA SER A 29 -8.03 -12.81 -15.00
C SER A 29 -6.93 -13.33 -15.91
N LEU A 30 -7.26 -14.11 -16.92
CA LEU A 30 -6.28 -14.67 -17.88
C LEU A 30 -5.84 -13.62 -18.93
N GLU A 31 -6.63 -12.58 -19.14
CA GLU A 31 -6.29 -11.46 -20.02
C GLU A 31 -5.14 -10.62 -19.47
N ASP A 32 -5.19 -10.33 -18.17
CA ASP A 32 -4.18 -9.52 -17.47
C ASP A 32 -2.93 -10.32 -17.09
N ASN A 33 -3.03 -11.66 -17.08
CA ASN A 33 -2.01 -12.57 -16.58
C ASN A 33 -1.48 -13.48 -17.69
N LYS A 34 -0.65 -12.92 -18.58
CA LYS A 34 -0.07 -13.65 -19.74
C LYS A 34 1.12 -14.55 -19.36
N HIS A 35 1.79 -14.28 -18.24
CA HIS A 35 2.96 -15.02 -17.78
C HIS A 35 2.58 -15.89 -16.58
N ILE A 36 2.09 -17.10 -16.87
CA ILE A 36 1.73 -18.06 -15.83
C ILE A 36 2.87 -19.05 -15.65
N ILE A 37 3.28 -19.23 -14.40
CA ILE A 37 4.34 -20.18 -14.03
C ILE A 37 3.65 -21.46 -13.59
N PHE A 38 3.69 -22.45 -14.47
CA PHE A 38 3.21 -23.80 -14.22
C PHE A 38 4.24 -24.61 -13.46
N LEU A 39 3.79 -25.35 -12.46
CA LEU A 39 4.64 -26.24 -11.65
C LEU A 39 4.50 -27.70 -12.07
N ASN A 40 3.42 -28.05 -12.72
CA ASN A 40 3.22 -29.35 -13.32
C ASN A 40 3.80 -29.39 -14.75
N LYS A 41 4.34 -30.55 -15.17
CA LYS A 41 4.79 -30.76 -16.54
C LYS A 41 3.59 -30.74 -17.49
N LYS A 42 3.63 -29.86 -18.49
CA LYS A 42 2.57 -29.79 -19.51
C LYS A 42 3.14 -29.35 -20.87
N ASN A 43 2.42 -29.72 -21.93
CA ASN A 43 2.80 -29.46 -23.32
C ASN A 43 2.08 -28.23 -23.92
N THR A 44 1.40 -27.44 -23.11
CA THR A 44 0.63 -26.27 -23.56
C THR A 44 0.73 -25.14 -22.55
N ASP A 45 0.77 -23.90 -23.02
CA ASP A 45 0.77 -22.68 -22.20
C ASP A 45 -0.67 -22.26 -21.79
N LYS A 46 -1.69 -23.01 -22.24
CA LYS A 46 -3.08 -22.69 -21.85
C LYS A 46 -3.37 -23.21 -20.45
N VAL A 47 -3.98 -22.38 -19.63
CA VAL A 47 -4.45 -22.75 -18.30
C VAL A 47 -5.57 -23.78 -18.42
N CYS A 48 -5.45 -24.86 -17.68
CA CYS A 48 -6.42 -25.95 -17.62
C CYS A 48 -6.78 -26.25 -16.16
N GLU A 49 -7.95 -26.84 -15.96
CA GLU A 49 -8.34 -27.37 -14.66
C GLU A 49 -7.32 -28.42 -14.18
N GLY A 50 -6.98 -28.35 -12.89
CA GLY A 50 -5.97 -29.22 -12.27
C GLY A 50 -4.54 -28.71 -12.34
N ASP A 51 -4.25 -27.63 -13.08
CA ASP A 51 -2.91 -27.02 -13.13
C ASP A 51 -2.50 -26.49 -11.76
N ASP A 52 -1.23 -26.74 -11.40
CA ASP A 52 -0.57 -26.12 -10.25
C ASP A 52 0.25 -24.91 -10.74
N ILE A 53 -0.06 -23.74 -10.21
CA ILE A 53 0.53 -22.47 -10.66
C ILE A 53 0.97 -21.60 -9.48
N ILE A 54 1.95 -20.72 -9.69
CA ILE A 54 2.32 -19.70 -8.69
C ILE A 54 1.37 -18.51 -8.84
N VAL A 55 0.76 -18.12 -7.73
CA VAL A 55 -0.15 -16.97 -7.66
C VAL A 55 0.14 -16.08 -6.47
N GLN A 56 -0.15 -14.80 -6.63
CA GLN A 56 -0.08 -13.78 -5.58
C GLN A 56 -1.46 -13.15 -5.39
N ILE A 57 -1.85 -12.88 -4.15
CA ILE A 57 -3.06 -12.11 -3.87
C ILE A 57 -2.76 -10.64 -4.20
N SER A 58 -3.45 -10.08 -5.20
CA SER A 58 -3.33 -8.67 -5.57
C SER A 58 -4.35 -7.80 -4.85
N LYS A 59 -5.54 -8.33 -4.57
CA LYS A 59 -6.58 -7.67 -3.77
C LYS A 59 -7.21 -8.67 -2.83
N ALA A 60 -7.32 -8.31 -1.57
CA ALA A 60 -7.99 -9.13 -0.56
C ALA A 60 -9.49 -9.28 -0.88
N ALA A 61 -10.10 -10.33 -0.32
CA ALA A 61 -11.54 -10.52 -0.37
C ALA A 61 -12.25 -9.34 0.31
N VAL A 62 -13.31 -8.84 -0.32
CA VAL A 62 -14.13 -7.77 0.25
C VAL A 62 -15.59 -8.24 0.28
N LYS A 63 -16.17 -8.34 1.46
CA LYS A 63 -17.55 -8.84 1.67
C LYS A 63 -17.73 -10.24 1.02
N THR A 64 -18.58 -10.33 0.01
CA THR A 64 -18.88 -11.57 -0.72
C THR A 64 -18.02 -11.79 -1.97
N LYS A 65 -17.11 -10.85 -2.30
CA LYS A 65 -16.28 -10.97 -3.51
C LYS A 65 -15.04 -11.82 -3.22
N PHE A 66 -14.69 -12.68 -4.17
CA PHE A 66 -13.46 -13.45 -4.12
C PHE A 66 -12.23 -12.52 -4.12
N PRO A 67 -11.13 -12.92 -3.48
CA PRO A 67 -9.86 -12.22 -3.62
C PRO A 67 -9.39 -12.29 -5.09
N VAL A 68 -8.76 -11.21 -5.56
CA VAL A 68 -8.18 -11.18 -6.90
C VAL A 68 -6.75 -11.69 -6.82
N LEU A 69 -6.46 -12.69 -7.63
CA LEU A 69 -5.14 -13.27 -7.78
C LEU A 69 -4.44 -12.72 -9.02
N THR A 70 -3.12 -12.78 -9.02
CA THR A 70 -2.27 -12.47 -10.17
C THR A 70 -1.14 -13.49 -10.28
N SER A 71 -0.75 -13.80 -11.51
CA SER A 71 0.48 -14.53 -11.82
C SER A 71 1.66 -13.58 -12.10
N ASN A 72 1.39 -12.28 -12.24
CA ASN A 72 2.42 -11.26 -12.33
C ASN A 72 2.98 -10.98 -10.93
N ILE A 73 3.91 -11.82 -10.51
CA ILE A 73 4.46 -11.76 -9.16
C ILE A 73 5.25 -10.47 -8.98
N SER A 74 4.95 -9.75 -7.90
CA SER A 74 5.58 -8.49 -7.55
C SER A 74 6.28 -8.60 -6.20
N LEU A 75 7.58 -8.37 -6.17
CA LEU A 75 8.39 -8.31 -4.95
C LEU A 75 8.73 -6.85 -4.68
N THR A 76 8.28 -6.34 -3.54
CA THR A 76 8.41 -4.93 -3.18
C THR A 76 9.49 -4.75 -2.13
N GLY A 77 10.53 -4.02 -2.52
CA GLY A 77 11.55 -3.49 -1.63
C GLY A 77 11.27 -2.03 -1.22
N ARG A 78 12.26 -1.38 -0.64
CA ARG A 78 12.19 0.01 -0.23
C ARG A 78 12.30 0.97 -1.42
N ASN A 79 13.32 0.76 -2.24
CA ASN A 79 13.69 1.63 -3.36
C ASN A 79 13.19 1.10 -4.70
N VAL A 80 12.98 -0.22 -4.80
CA VAL A 80 12.61 -0.89 -6.04
C VAL A 80 11.44 -1.85 -5.86
N VAL A 81 10.76 -2.12 -6.97
CA VAL A 81 9.78 -3.22 -7.09
C VAL A 81 10.16 -4.05 -8.29
N ILE A 82 10.32 -5.36 -8.09
CA ILE A 82 10.56 -6.31 -9.18
C ILE A 82 9.25 -6.96 -9.58
N ASN A 83 8.94 -6.91 -10.87
CA ASN A 83 7.75 -7.54 -11.45
C ASN A 83 8.18 -8.69 -12.37
N ILE A 84 7.89 -9.90 -11.98
CA ILE A 84 8.19 -11.10 -12.76
C ILE A 84 7.25 -11.20 -13.96
N GLY A 85 7.79 -11.51 -15.13
CA GLY A 85 7.02 -11.63 -16.38
C GLY A 85 6.82 -10.32 -17.13
N LYS A 86 7.30 -9.19 -16.60
CA LYS A 86 7.43 -7.91 -17.31
C LYS A 86 8.87 -7.72 -17.75
N SER A 87 9.15 -6.69 -18.54
CA SER A 87 10.51 -6.33 -18.95
C SER A 87 10.68 -4.81 -18.90
N GLY A 88 11.93 -4.37 -18.70
CA GLY A 88 12.34 -2.96 -18.72
C GLY A 88 12.30 -2.29 -17.35
N ILE A 89 12.83 -1.07 -17.31
CA ILE A 89 12.93 -0.23 -16.11
C ILE A 89 11.88 0.87 -16.19
N GLY A 90 11.02 0.94 -15.18
CA GLY A 90 10.03 1.98 -14.99
C GLY A 90 10.38 2.86 -13.80
N PHE A 91 9.83 4.06 -13.75
CA PHE A 91 10.02 4.99 -12.65
C PHE A 91 8.69 5.44 -12.08
N SER A 92 8.65 5.66 -10.77
CA SER A 92 7.49 6.30 -10.13
C SER A 92 7.18 7.64 -10.80
N GLY A 93 5.91 7.91 -11.07
CA GLY A 93 5.47 9.19 -11.67
C GLY A 93 5.82 10.43 -10.84
N LYS A 94 6.18 10.25 -9.57
CA LYS A 94 6.63 11.32 -8.66
C LYS A 94 8.10 11.70 -8.88
N ILE A 95 8.92 10.83 -9.45
CA ILE A 95 10.32 11.10 -9.79
C ILE A 95 10.35 12.01 -11.03
N LYS A 96 10.80 13.24 -10.87
CA LYS A 96 10.88 14.21 -11.96
C LYS A 96 12.30 14.43 -12.48
N ASN A 97 13.33 14.03 -11.71
CA ASN A 97 14.72 14.23 -12.06
C ASN A 97 15.14 13.31 -13.23
N VAL A 98 15.30 13.92 -14.42
CA VAL A 98 15.67 13.19 -15.64
C VAL A 98 17.11 12.65 -15.57
N GLY A 99 18.03 13.42 -14.98
CA GLY A 99 19.42 12.99 -14.81
C GLY A 99 19.52 11.72 -13.95
N PHE A 100 18.80 11.68 -12.84
CA PHE A 100 18.71 10.49 -12.00
C PHE A 100 18.14 9.29 -12.76
N LYS A 101 17.07 9.49 -13.54
CA LYS A 101 16.46 8.38 -14.32
C LYS A 101 17.45 7.78 -15.32
N ASN A 102 18.11 8.61 -16.11
CA ASN A 102 19.06 8.16 -17.12
C ASN A 102 20.25 7.42 -16.50
N HIS A 103 20.74 7.94 -15.38
CA HIS A 103 21.84 7.36 -14.66
C HIS A 103 21.50 5.98 -14.08
N ILE A 104 20.41 5.88 -13.30
CA ILE A 104 19.97 4.60 -12.73
C ILE A 104 19.58 3.60 -13.80
N GLN A 105 19.01 4.04 -14.92
CA GLN A 105 18.71 3.15 -16.04
C GLN A 105 19.96 2.50 -16.59
N ALA A 106 20.99 3.29 -16.90
CA ALA A 106 22.27 2.76 -17.41
C ALA A 106 22.91 1.75 -16.44
N GLU A 107 22.86 2.04 -15.14
CA GLU A 107 23.45 1.19 -14.09
C GLU A 107 22.70 -0.14 -13.87
N LEU A 108 21.43 -0.21 -14.20
CA LEU A 108 20.60 -1.40 -14.03
C LEU A 108 20.38 -2.19 -15.32
N ASP A 109 20.67 -1.62 -16.50
CA ASP A 109 20.54 -2.31 -17.79
C ASP A 109 21.45 -3.55 -17.83
N ASP A 110 22.69 -3.46 -17.31
CA ASP A 110 23.62 -4.60 -17.20
C ASP A 110 23.04 -5.75 -16.35
N ILE A 111 22.32 -5.42 -15.27
CA ILE A 111 21.70 -6.43 -14.40
C ILE A 111 20.54 -7.13 -15.11
N LEU A 112 19.80 -6.43 -15.97
CA LEU A 112 18.68 -7.01 -16.73
C LEU A 112 19.18 -8.06 -17.74
N ASP A 113 20.34 -7.85 -18.34
CA ASP A 113 20.90 -8.72 -19.36
C ASP A 113 21.52 -10.00 -18.77
N ASP A 114 22.06 -9.93 -17.54
CA ASP A 114 22.69 -11.06 -16.85
C ASP A 114 21.70 -12.14 -16.36
N PHE A 115 20.45 -11.78 -16.18
CA PHE A 115 19.43 -12.71 -15.69
C PHE A 115 18.60 -13.32 -16.81
N ASN A 116 18.66 -14.62 -16.95
CA ASN A 116 17.90 -15.43 -17.94
C ASN A 116 16.37 -15.49 -17.61
N ILE A 117 15.84 -14.47 -16.94
CA ILE A 117 14.45 -14.37 -16.49
C ILE A 117 13.91 -13.01 -16.93
N LYS A 118 12.75 -12.98 -17.62
CA LYS A 118 12.05 -11.74 -17.91
C LYS A 118 11.49 -11.14 -16.63
N PHE A 119 12.06 -10.05 -16.18
CA PHE A 119 11.53 -9.25 -15.09
C PHE A 119 11.61 -7.76 -15.42
N GLY A 120 10.74 -6.97 -14.81
CA GLY A 120 10.77 -5.51 -14.90
C GLY A 120 11.10 -4.92 -13.53
N ILE A 121 11.82 -3.82 -13.51
CA ILE A 121 12.15 -3.05 -12.31
C ILE A 121 11.33 -1.78 -12.32
N VAL A 122 10.71 -1.42 -11.20
CA VAL A 122 10.08 -0.12 -10.99
C VAL A 122 10.80 0.59 -9.85
N ILE A 123 11.41 1.72 -10.17
CA ILE A 123 12.12 2.57 -9.22
C ILE A 123 11.10 3.41 -8.45
N ARG A 124 11.12 3.30 -7.12
CA ARG A 124 10.24 4.01 -6.21
C ARG A 124 10.82 5.39 -5.87
N THR A 125 9.96 6.28 -5.40
CA THR A 125 10.35 7.65 -5.03
C THR A 125 11.48 7.69 -3.98
N ASN A 126 11.51 6.71 -3.07
CA ASN A 126 12.55 6.61 -2.03
C ASN A 126 13.97 6.47 -2.61
N ALA A 127 14.10 5.94 -3.83
CA ALA A 127 15.38 5.76 -4.49
C ALA A 127 16.11 7.07 -4.82
N GLU A 128 15.39 8.20 -4.93
CA GLU A 128 16.05 9.50 -5.19
C GLU A 128 17.04 9.92 -4.08
N ASN A 129 16.86 9.39 -2.86
CA ASN A 129 17.71 9.67 -1.71
C ASN A 129 18.62 8.49 -1.32
N ALA A 130 18.58 7.40 -2.08
CA ALA A 130 19.39 6.22 -1.83
C ALA A 130 20.69 6.28 -2.65
N LYS A 131 21.74 5.60 -2.15
CA LYS A 131 22.97 5.39 -2.91
C LYS A 131 22.72 4.33 -4.00
N GLU A 132 23.44 4.44 -5.11
CA GLU A 132 23.33 3.51 -6.23
C GLU A 132 23.57 2.05 -5.81
N ASP A 133 24.62 1.83 -5.00
CA ASP A 133 24.94 0.51 -4.49
C ASP A 133 23.79 -0.09 -3.66
N GLU A 134 23.06 0.75 -2.89
CA GLU A 134 21.91 0.28 -2.13
C GLU A 134 20.78 -0.18 -3.07
N ILE A 135 20.56 0.53 -4.18
CA ILE A 135 19.56 0.17 -5.18
C ILE A 135 19.92 -1.14 -5.88
N LYS A 136 21.20 -1.29 -6.31
CA LYS A 136 21.71 -2.50 -6.95
C LYS A 136 21.64 -3.72 -6.02
N ASN A 137 22.08 -3.55 -4.78
CA ASN A 137 22.03 -4.62 -3.78
C ASN A 137 20.59 -5.07 -3.53
N GLU A 138 19.65 -4.12 -3.39
CA GLU A 138 18.24 -4.44 -3.19
C GLU A 138 17.62 -5.19 -4.39
N VAL A 139 18.00 -4.83 -5.63
CA VAL A 139 17.59 -5.59 -6.84
C VAL A 139 18.10 -7.02 -6.76
N ASN A 140 19.38 -7.23 -6.45
CA ASN A 140 19.98 -8.55 -6.35
C ASN A 140 19.37 -9.41 -5.23
N GLU A 141 19.08 -8.81 -4.08
CA GLU A 141 18.38 -9.46 -2.97
C GLU A 141 16.97 -9.93 -3.37
N LEU A 142 16.19 -9.08 -4.01
CA LEU A 142 14.84 -9.43 -4.46
C LEU A 142 14.85 -10.50 -5.56
N LEU A 143 15.83 -10.48 -6.46
CA LEU A 143 16.02 -11.53 -7.48
C LEU A 143 16.43 -12.85 -6.86
N SER A 144 17.32 -12.82 -5.88
CA SER A 144 17.71 -14.01 -5.10
C SER A 144 16.51 -14.59 -4.35
N GLU A 145 15.71 -13.74 -3.71
CA GLU A 145 14.47 -14.13 -3.04
C GLU A 145 13.49 -14.79 -4.02
N TRP A 146 13.31 -14.21 -5.21
CA TRP A 146 12.48 -14.82 -6.25
C TRP A 146 12.98 -16.21 -6.66
N LYS A 147 14.29 -16.37 -6.83
CA LYS A 147 14.90 -17.67 -7.16
C LYS A 147 14.56 -18.70 -6.10
N GLN A 148 14.73 -18.37 -4.82
CA GLN A 148 14.38 -19.25 -3.70
C GLN A 148 12.87 -19.60 -3.69
N ILE A 149 11.99 -18.61 -3.88
CA ILE A 149 10.54 -18.84 -3.96
C ILE A 149 10.20 -19.84 -5.06
N LYS A 150 10.81 -19.68 -6.24
CA LYS A 150 10.57 -20.57 -7.39
C LYS A 150 11.09 -21.99 -7.12
N GLU A 151 12.28 -22.13 -6.54
CA GLU A 151 12.85 -23.43 -6.16
C GLU A 151 11.97 -24.15 -5.13
N ILE A 152 11.54 -23.44 -4.09
CA ILE A 152 10.63 -23.98 -3.07
C ILE A 152 9.29 -24.39 -3.71
N ALA A 153 8.74 -23.59 -4.62
CA ALA A 153 7.47 -23.88 -5.29
C ALA A 153 7.53 -25.18 -6.09
N MET A 154 8.67 -25.45 -6.76
CA MET A 154 8.86 -26.69 -7.54
C MET A 154 8.89 -27.95 -6.66
N MET A 155 9.25 -27.81 -5.37
CA MET A 155 9.38 -28.93 -4.42
C MET A 155 8.14 -29.12 -3.55
N ARG A 156 7.22 -28.15 -3.54
CA ARG A 156 6.08 -28.12 -2.62
C ARG A 156 4.77 -28.53 -3.30
N LYS A 157 3.85 -29.06 -2.49
CA LYS A 157 2.50 -29.38 -2.94
C LYS A 157 1.65 -28.12 -3.08
N CYS A 158 0.55 -28.22 -3.84
CA CYS A 158 -0.45 -27.16 -3.92
C CYS A 158 -0.92 -26.72 -2.51
N TYR A 159 -1.39 -25.48 -2.41
CA TYR A 159 -1.83 -24.78 -1.19
C TYR A 159 -0.69 -24.36 -0.23
N THR A 160 0.56 -24.50 -0.66
CA THR A 160 1.69 -24.04 0.16
C THR A 160 1.81 -22.52 0.07
N LEU A 161 1.93 -21.86 1.22
CA LEU A 161 2.36 -20.46 1.32
C LEU A 161 3.86 -20.39 1.07
N LEU A 162 4.25 -19.71 -0.03
CA LEU A 162 5.66 -19.53 -0.42
C LEU A 162 6.27 -18.29 0.20
N LYS A 163 5.50 -17.21 0.26
CA LYS A 163 5.89 -15.95 0.90
C LYS A 163 4.66 -15.29 1.51
N SER A 164 4.72 -14.99 2.80
CA SER A 164 3.74 -14.13 3.47
C SER A 164 3.98 -12.66 3.10
N GLU A 165 2.96 -11.87 3.23
CA GLU A 165 3.11 -10.43 3.17
C GLU A 165 3.74 -9.93 4.48
N ASP A 166 4.61 -8.92 4.40
CA ASP A 166 5.13 -8.28 5.59
C ASP A 166 4.00 -7.75 6.46
N ALA A 167 4.17 -7.85 7.76
CA ALA A 167 3.23 -7.25 8.71
C ALA A 167 3.06 -5.74 8.45
N PRO A 168 1.89 -5.15 8.72
CA PRO A 168 1.64 -3.73 8.44
C PRO A 168 2.69 -2.79 9.04
N TYR A 169 3.16 -3.07 10.25
CA TYR A 169 4.20 -2.27 10.91
C TYR A 169 5.56 -2.38 10.19
N ILE A 170 5.93 -3.56 9.67
CA ILE A 170 7.15 -3.76 8.87
C ILE A 170 7.07 -2.93 7.58
N LYS A 171 5.92 -2.98 6.88
CA LYS A 171 5.70 -2.16 5.68
C LYS A 171 5.80 -0.66 5.97
N MET A 172 5.22 -0.23 7.10
CA MET A 172 5.29 1.16 7.54
C MET A 172 6.73 1.59 7.75
N ILE A 173 7.52 0.81 8.50
CA ILE A 173 8.93 1.10 8.77
C ILE A 173 9.77 1.11 7.48
N LYS A 174 9.56 0.15 6.57
CA LYS A 174 10.22 0.14 5.25
C LYS A 174 9.92 1.38 4.42
N ASN A 175 8.76 1.99 4.60
CA ASN A 175 8.32 3.17 3.84
C ASN A 175 8.69 4.50 4.52
N LEU A 176 9.22 4.50 5.75
CA LEU A 176 9.71 5.71 6.40
C LEU A 176 10.90 6.30 5.62
N TYR A 177 10.87 7.62 5.39
CA TYR A 177 12.02 8.34 4.86
C TYR A 177 13.14 8.42 5.92
N ALA A 178 14.37 8.60 5.47
CA ALA A 178 15.47 8.88 6.38
C ALA A 178 15.12 10.12 7.22
N ASN A 179 15.24 10.00 8.55
CA ASN A 179 14.93 11.05 9.55
C ASN A 179 13.43 11.31 9.84
N GLU A 180 12.50 10.46 9.41
CA GLU A 180 11.09 10.57 9.81
C GLU A 180 10.80 9.92 11.19
N ALA A 181 11.69 9.06 11.66
CA ALA A 181 11.59 8.45 12.98
C ALA A 181 12.98 8.41 13.65
N ASP A 182 13.07 8.94 14.88
CA ASP A 182 14.28 8.88 15.69
C ASP A 182 14.38 7.56 16.44
N GLU A 183 13.26 7.00 16.83
CA GLU A 183 13.17 5.78 17.63
C GLU A 183 11.92 4.96 17.27
N ILE A 184 12.04 3.64 17.33
CA ILE A 184 10.91 2.71 17.24
C ILE A 184 10.73 2.04 18.58
N ILE A 185 9.55 2.15 19.18
CA ILE A 185 9.24 1.62 20.49
C ILE A 185 8.13 0.58 20.37
N THR A 186 8.30 -0.55 21.03
CA THR A 186 7.28 -1.60 21.12
C THR A 186 7.24 -2.18 22.55
N ASP A 187 6.07 -2.61 22.98
CA ASP A 187 5.85 -3.33 24.25
C ASP A 187 5.71 -4.85 24.05
N ASN A 188 5.92 -5.34 22.83
CA ASN A 188 5.88 -6.75 22.48
C ASN A 188 7.30 -7.27 22.21
N GLU A 189 7.74 -8.27 22.99
CA GLU A 189 9.07 -8.85 22.88
C GLU A 189 9.32 -9.52 21.53
N GLU A 190 8.35 -10.25 20.97
CA GLU A 190 8.50 -10.93 19.69
C GLU A 190 8.72 -9.91 18.57
N ILE A 191 7.92 -8.83 18.56
CA ILE A 191 8.05 -7.72 17.60
C ILE A 191 9.39 -7.02 17.79
N TYR A 192 9.83 -6.81 19.04
CA TYR A 192 11.13 -6.20 19.32
C TYR A 192 12.28 -6.97 18.69
N TYR A 193 12.33 -8.29 18.90
CA TYR A 193 13.39 -9.10 18.31
C TYR A 193 13.31 -9.16 16.78
N GLU A 194 12.11 -9.24 16.21
CA GLU A 194 11.92 -9.20 14.75
C GLU A 194 12.39 -7.86 14.16
N LEU A 195 12.05 -6.74 14.79
CA LEU A 195 12.47 -5.42 14.36
C LEU A 195 13.98 -5.24 14.48
N LYS A 196 14.56 -5.73 15.57
CA LYS A 196 16.00 -5.64 15.82
C LYS A 196 16.80 -6.44 14.79
N ASP A 197 16.35 -7.62 14.42
CA ASP A 197 16.95 -8.43 13.35
C ASP A 197 16.92 -7.72 12.01
N LYS A 198 15.79 -7.10 11.66
CA LYS A 198 15.59 -6.48 10.33
C LYS A 198 16.11 -5.04 10.20
N PHE A 199 16.19 -4.27 11.29
CA PHE A 199 16.35 -2.81 11.22
C PHE A 199 17.36 -2.22 12.21
N ASN A 200 18.06 -3.03 13.01
CA ASN A 200 18.94 -2.55 14.08
C ASN A 200 20.04 -1.57 13.63
N GLU A 201 20.55 -1.75 12.41
CA GLU A 201 21.59 -0.87 11.86
C GLU A 201 21.04 0.52 11.46
N LYS A 202 19.71 0.65 11.37
CA LYS A 202 19.08 1.81 10.76
C LYS A 202 18.28 2.66 11.73
N TYR A 203 17.65 2.04 12.73
CA TYR A 203 16.80 2.70 13.69
C TYR A 203 17.18 2.31 15.12
N ASN A 204 17.03 3.25 16.05
CA ASN A 204 17.07 2.93 17.48
C ASN A 204 15.78 2.20 17.86
N ILE A 205 15.90 0.92 18.26
CA ILE A 205 14.75 0.08 18.57
C ILE A 205 14.77 -0.21 20.07
N ARG A 206 13.69 0.14 20.78
CA ARG A 206 13.56 0.01 22.21
C ARG A 206 12.35 -0.82 22.61
N LEU A 207 12.58 -1.78 23.52
CA LEU A 207 11.51 -2.48 24.21
C LEU A 207 11.01 -1.60 25.38
N TYR A 208 9.70 -1.45 25.47
CA TYR A 208 9.03 -0.76 26.57
C TYR A 208 8.43 -1.80 27.54
N ASP A 209 8.86 -1.79 28.79
CA ASP A 209 8.55 -2.79 29.79
C ASP A 209 7.90 -2.22 31.08
N ASP A 210 7.46 -0.96 31.07
CA ASP A 210 6.79 -0.35 32.21
C ASP A 210 5.40 -0.96 32.42
N THR A 211 5.24 -1.70 33.52
CA THR A 211 3.98 -2.35 33.88
C THR A 211 2.95 -1.41 34.51
N LEU A 212 3.38 -0.24 35.02
CA LEU A 212 2.50 0.72 35.68
C LEU A 212 1.82 1.64 34.65
N LEU A 213 2.54 1.99 33.62
CA LEU A 213 2.03 2.88 32.55
C LEU A 213 2.14 2.18 31.20
N PRO A 214 1.13 1.48 30.71
CA PRO A 214 1.17 0.81 29.42
C PRO A 214 1.47 1.79 28.25
N LEU A 215 2.18 1.32 27.21
CA LEU A 215 2.63 2.11 26.07
C LEU A 215 1.49 2.88 25.40
N TYR A 216 0.34 2.24 25.20
CA TYR A 216 -0.82 2.85 24.57
C TYR A 216 -1.43 4.00 25.41
N LYS A 217 -1.28 3.98 26.73
CA LYS A 217 -1.68 5.09 27.62
C LYS A 217 -0.65 6.22 27.58
N LEU A 218 0.65 5.88 27.62
CA LEU A 218 1.72 6.86 27.52
C LEU A 218 1.56 7.77 26.27
N TYR A 219 1.23 7.18 25.13
CA TYR A 219 1.03 7.91 23.88
C TYR A 219 -0.44 8.27 23.60
N SER A 220 -1.34 8.09 24.55
CA SER A 220 -2.77 8.42 24.41
C SER A 220 -3.44 7.77 23.18
N ILE A 221 -3.03 6.57 22.81
CA ILE A 221 -3.51 5.85 21.62
C ILE A 221 -5.01 5.57 21.74
N GLU A 222 -5.52 5.26 22.93
CA GLU A 222 -6.96 5.05 23.16
C GLU A 222 -7.79 6.25 22.72
N LYS A 223 -7.35 7.46 23.06
CA LYS A 223 -8.04 8.69 22.68
C LYS A 223 -8.09 8.87 21.15
N VAL A 224 -6.97 8.56 20.47
CA VAL A 224 -6.92 8.61 19.00
C VAL A 224 -7.88 7.59 18.40
N VAL A 225 -7.93 6.36 18.94
CA VAL A 225 -8.87 5.33 18.47
C VAL A 225 -10.32 5.75 18.66
N GLU A 226 -10.66 6.34 19.82
CA GLU A 226 -12.01 6.88 20.08
C GLU A 226 -12.37 7.99 19.08
N GLU A 227 -11.46 8.91 18.81
CA GLU A 227 -11.63 9.97 17.80
C GLU A 227 -11.87 9.39 16.40
N VAL A 228 -11.09 8.37 16.00
CA VAL A 228 -11.24 7.67 14.71
C VAL A 228 -12.60 6.99 14.58
N CYS A 229 -13.11 6.42 15.67
CA CYS A 229 -14.41 5.75 15.70
C CYS A 229 -15.58 6.74 15.82
N SER A 230 -15.32 8.00 16.21
CA SER A 230 -16.35 9.01 16.34
C SER A 230 -16.84 9.51 14.97
N LYS A 231 -18.14 9.67 14.80
CA LYS A 231 -18.71 10.31 13.61
C LYS A 231 -18.36 11.81 13.53
N LYS A 232 -18.19 12.45 14.69
CA LYS A 232 -18.01 13.89 14.82
C LYS A 232 -16.55 14.22 15.14
N VAL A 233 -15.97 15.11 14.35
CA VAL A 233 -14.59 15.60 14.50
C VAL A 233 -14.62 17.11 14.69
N TRP A 234 -14.10 17.60 15.81
CA TRP A 234 -14.02 19.02 16.11
C TRP A 234 -12.79 19.67 15.48
N LEU A 235 -12.99 20.83 14.88
CA LEU A 235 -11.94 21.67 14.34
C LEU A 235 -11.46 22.68 15.39
N LYS A 236 -10.25 23.20 15.24
CA LYS A 236 -9.67 24.20 16.16
C LYS A 236 -10.46 25.51 16.19
N SER A 237 -11.10 25.85 15.07
CA SER A 237 -11.98 27.01 14.93
C SER A 237 -13.27 26.90 15.75
N GLY A 238 -13.63 25.71 16.23
CA GLY A 238 -14.91 25.42 16.86
C GLY A 238 -16.01 24.99 15.88
N ALA A 239 -15.67 24.86 14.61
CA ALA A 239 -16.45 24.13 13.61
C ALA A 239 -16.29 22.62 13.81
N TYR A 240 -17.04 21.79 13.10
CA TYR A 240 -16.89 20.36 13.18
C TYR A 240 -17.30 19.66 11.88
N LEU A 241 -16.73 18.48 11.68
CA LEU A 241 -17.09 17.56 10.60
C LEU A 241 -18.01 16.48 11.13
N VAL A 242 -18.92 15.99 10.29
CA VAL A 242 -19.67 14.76 10.50
C VAL A 242 -19.30 13.80 9.37
N ILE A 243 -18.69 12.67 9.71
CA ILE A 243 -18.19 11.68 8.76
C ILE A 243 -19.02 10.41 8.87
N GLU A 244 -19.75 10.07 7.81
CA GLU A 244 -20.65 8.92 7.78
C GLU A 244 -20.35 8.01 6.58
N PRO A 245 -19.84 6.79 6.81
CA PRO A 245 -19.75 5.79 5.77
C PRO A 245 -21.13 5.23 5.44
N THR A 246 -21.46 5.19 4.15
CA THR A 246 -22.66 4.54 3.62
C THR A 246 -22.27 3.27 2.86
N GLU A 247 -23.22 2.58 2.25
CA GLU A 247 -22.93 1.40 1.45
C GLU A 247 -22.09 1.69 0.19
N ALA A 248 -22.34 2.84 -0.46
CA ALA A 248 -21.75 3.18 -1.75
C ALA A 248 -20.65 4.26 -1.66
N MET A 249 -20.70 5.12 -0.64
CA MET A 249 -19.79 6.26 -0.51
C MET A 249 -19.61 6.69 0.95
N THR A 250 -18.64 7.55 1.21
CA THR A 250 -18.53 8.25 2.50
C THR A 250 -19.02 9.68 2.31
N VAL A 251 -19.92 10.13 3.19
CA VAL A 251 -20.43 11.49 3.19
C VAL A 251 -19.79 12.25 4.35
N ILE A 252 -19.35 13.47 4.08
CA ILE A 252 -18.72 14.36 5.06
C ILE A 252 -19.44 15.70 5.00
N ASP A 253 -20.01 16.11 6.12
CA ASP A 253 -20.71 17.40 6.29
C ASP A 253 -19.87 18.35 7.15
N VAL A 254 -19.72 19.61 6.72
CA VAL A 254 -18.93 20.64 7.40
C VAL A 254 -19.86 21.64 8.07
N ASN A 255 -19.81 21.66 9.40
CA ASN A 255 -20.67 22.53 10.23
C ASN A 255 -19.89 23.67 10.88
N THR A 256 -20.43 24.89 10.83
CA THR A 256 -19.80 26.09 11.41
C THR A 256 -19.65 26.06 12.94
N GLY A 257 -20.52 25.28 13.62
CA GLY A 257 -20.52 25.26 15.09
C GLY A 257 -20.71 26.65 15.72
N LYS A 258 -19.84 27.00 16.66
CA LYS A 258 -19.83 28.31 17.35
C LYS A 258 -18.82 29.31 16.71
N CYS A 259 -18.31 29.05 15.52
CA CYS A 259 -17.21 29.75 14.90
C CYS A 259 -17.53 31.18 14.40
N ILE A 260 -18.80 31.60 14.39
CA ILE A 260 -19.23 32.87 13.82
C ILE A 260 -19.12 33.99 14.88
N LYS A 261 -17.90 34.54 15.09
CA LYS A 261 -17.72 35.77 15.87
C LYS A 261 -16.69 36.71 15.21
N GLY A 262 -17.14 37.81 14.65
CA GLY A 262 -16.39 39.05 14.63
C GLY A 262 -15.48 39.38 13.46
N LYS A 263 -15.56 38.73 12.28
CA LYS A 263 -14.85 39.09 11.02
C LYS A 263 -15.80 39.08 9.83
N LYS A 264 -15.34 39.59 8.65
CA LYS A 264 -16.17 39.43 7.43
C LYS A 264 -16.57 37.96 7.29
N LEU A 265 -17.87 37.72 7.14
CA LEU A 265 -18.47 36.38 7.15
C LEU A 265 -17.82 35.47 6.07
N SER A 266 -17.57 36.02 4.87
CA SER A 266 -16.98 35.29 3.74
C SER A 266 -15.57 34.80 4.04
N ASP A 267 -14.70 35.64 4.62
CA ASP A 267 -13.34 35.23 5.00
C ASP A 267 -13.34 34.16 6.08
N THR A 268 -14.30 34.23 7.01
CA THR A 268 -14.44 33.23 8.07
C THR A 268 -14.86 31.89 7.50
N ILE A 269 -15.85 31.87 6.61
CA ILE A 269 -16.32 30.65 5.94
C ILE A 269 -15.22 30.01 5.11
N TYR A 270 -14.46 30.82 4.32
CA TYR A 270 -13.34 30.32 3.55
C TYR A 270 -12.28 29.66 4.45
N ASN A 271 -11.87 30.31 5.53
CA ASN A 271 -10.89 29.78 6.45
C ASN A 271 -11.35 28.48 7.12
N VAL A 272 -12.62 28.38 7.52
CA VAL A 272 -13.19 27.16 8.07
C VAL A 272 -13.21 26.04 7.04
N ASN A 273 -13.54 26.32 5.78
CA ASN A 273 -13.53 25.32 4.72
C ASN A 273 -12.10 24.82 4.40
N ILE A 274 -11.09 25.71 4.45
CA ILE A 274 -9.68 25.31 4.31
C ILE A 274 -9.22 24.44 5.48
N GLU A 275 -9.57 24.80 6.71
CA GLU A 275 -9.30 23.99 7.90
C GLU A 275 -9.99 22.62 7.80
N ALA A 276 -11.27 22.61 7.40
CA ALA A 276 -12.04 21.40 7.15
C ALA A 276 -11.38 20.51 6.09
N ALA A 277 -10.96 21.08 4.97
CA ALA A 277 -10.28 20.34 3.90
C ALA A 277 -9.01 19.64 4.39
N LYS A 278 -8.20 20.34 5.18
CA LYS A 278 -6.99 19.78 5.80
C LYS A 278 -7.31 18.63 6.73
N GLU A 279 -8.30 18.79 7.59
CA GLU A 279 -8.73 17.76 8.53
C GLU A 279 -9.36 16.57 7.79
N ILE A 280 -10.17 16.80 6.77
CA ILE A 280 -10.74 15.73 5.93
C ILE A 280 -9.62 14.86 5.32
N ALA A 281 -8.61 15.47 4.72
CA ALA A 281 -7.47 14.74 4.15
C ALA A 281 -6.71 13.91 5.22
N TYR A 282 -6.60 14.41 6.44
CA TYR A 282 -6.04 13.68 7.58
C TYR A 282 -6.94 12.51 8.00
N GLN A 283 -8.23 12.76 8.18
CA GLN A 283 -9.21 11.75 8.59
C GLN A 283 -9.40 10.65 7.55
N MET A 284 -9.33 10.97 6.26
CA MET A 284 -9.36 9.96 5.19
C MET A 284 -8.21 8.95 5.32
N ARG A 285 -7.00 9.42 5.59
CA ARG A 285 -5.83 8.56 5.81
C ARG A 285 -5.94 7.78 7.12
N LEU A 286 -6.31 8.46 8.20
CA LEU A 286 -6.41 7.89 9.53
C LEU A 286 -7.48 6.79 9.61
N ARG A 287 -8.62 6.98 8.94
CA ARG A 287 -9.74 6.01 8.88
C ARG A 287 -9.62 5.02 7.73
N ASN A 288 -8.57 5.11 6.92
CA ASN A 288 -8.39 4.30 5.71
C ASN A 288 -9.63 4.33 4.79
N VAL A 289 -10.21 5.51 4.61
CA VAL A 289 -11.40 5.70 3.77
C VAL A 289 -10.99 5.65 2.30
N SER A 290 -11.74 4.90 1.50
CA SER A 290 -11.52 4.74 0.07
C SER A 290 -12.83 4.74 -0.71
N GLY A 291 -12.75 4.90 -2.02
CA GLY A 291 -13.90 4.95 -2.91
C GLY A 291 -14.42 6.37 -3.11
N ILE A 292 -15.73 6.53 -3.32
CA ILE A 292 -16.36 7.84 -3.53
C ILE A 292 -16.50 8.53 -2.17
N ILE A 293 -16.02 9.77 -2.09
CA ILE A 293 -16.14 10.61 -0.91
C ILE A 293 -16.83 11.89 -1.34
N MET A 294 -17.98 12.16 -0.75
CA MET A 294 -18.77 13.40 -0.99
C MET A 294 -18.59 14.32 0.20
N VAL A 295 -18.16 15.54 -0.05
CA VAL A 295 -17.96 16.55 0.99
C VAL A 295 -18.91 17.71 0.75
N ASP A 296 -19.74 18.02 1.75
CA ASP A 296 -20.61 19.20 1.77
C ASP A 296 -19.91 20.31 2.56
N PHE A 297 -19.30 21.24 1.84
CA PHE A 297 -18.63 22.40 2.43
C PHE A 297 -19.62 23.51 2.72
N ILE A 298 -19.30 24.37 3.68
CA ILE A 298 -20.10 25.56 3.97
C ILE A 298 -20.16 26.43 2.71
N ASN A 299 -21.37 26.86 2.34
CA ASN A 299 -21.61 27.61 1.10
C ASN A 299 -20.77 28.89 1.04
N MET A 300 -20.09 29.10 -0.08
CA MET A 300 -19.30 30.29 -0.39
C MET A 300 -19.87 30.95 -1.64
N GLU A 301 -20.23 32.25 -1.53
CA GLU A 301 -20.78 33.02 -2.65
C GLU A 301 -19.69 33.42 -3.66
N GLU A 302 -18.46 33.67 -3.16
CA GLU A 302 -17.36 34.15 -3.96
C GLU A 302 -16.68 33.00 -4.72
N LYS A 303 -16.75 33.05 -6.06
CA LYS A 303 -16.16 32.00 -6.93
C LYS A 303 -14.66 31.85 -6.72
N GLU A 304 -13.96 32.96 -6.44
CA GLU A 304 -12.50 32.93 -6.18
C GLU A 304 -12.15 32.04 -4.98
N TYR A 305 -12.96 32.06 -3.92
CA TYR A 305 -12.75 31.20 -2.75
C TYR A 305 -13.08 29.72 -3.05
N GLN A 306 -14.07 29.46 -3.88
CA GLN A 306 -14.41 28.11 -4.33
C GLN A 306 -13.23 27.52 -5.14
N ASP A 307 -12.68 28.29 -6.08
CA ASP A 307 -11.56 27.85 -6.92
C ASP A 307 -10.29 27.59 -6.07
N LYS A 308 -9.98 28.47 -5.12
CA LYS A 308 -8.85 28.29 -4.18
C LYS A 308 -9.02 27.03 -3.30
N LEU A 309 -10.23 26.74 -2.82
CA LEU A 309 -10.50 25.53 -2.05
C LEU A 309 -10.28 24.27 -2.88
N ILE A 310 -10.77 24.25 -4.14
CA ILE A 310 -10.58 23.13 -5.06
C ILE A 310 -9.08 22.91 -5.36
N GLU A 311 -8.32 23.98 -5.61
CA GLU A 311 -6.89 23.90 -5.83
C GLU A 311 -6.16 23.35 -4.61
N TYR A 312 -6.53 23.83 -3.42
CA TYR A 312 -5.98 23.34 -2.16
C TYR A 312 -6.27 21.84 -1.95
N LEU A 313 -7.51 21.40 -2.18
CA LEU A 313 -7.88 19.98 -2.10
C LEU A 313 -7.03 19.11 -3.04
N LYS A 314 -6.87 19.51 -4.31
CA LYS A 314 -6.04 18.80 -5.29
C LYS A 314 -4.57 18.65 -4.85
N LYS A 315 -4.09 19.54 -4.01
CA LYS A 315 -2.71 19.51 -3.50
C LYS A 315 -2.53 18.58 -2.32
N ILE A 316 -3.55 18.42 -1.47
CA ILE A 316 -3.45 17.70 -0.19
C ILE A 316 -4.01 16.28 -0.22
N VAL A 317 -4.86 15.95 -1.20
CA VAL A 317 -5.40 14.62 -1.48
C VAL A 317 -4.63 13.97 -2.62
#